data_f719279bb266902818d158777205fb00
#
_entry.id   f719279bb266902818d158777205fb00
#
_cell.length_a   1.000
_cell.length_b   1.000
_cell.length_c   1.000
_cell.angle_alpha   90.00
_cell.angle_beta   90.00
_cell.angle_gamma   90.00
#
_symmetry.space_group_name_H-M   'P 1'
#
loop_
_entity.id
_entity.type
_entity.pdbx_description
1 polymer ?
#
loop_
_entity_poly.entity_id
_entity_poly.type
_entity_poly.pdbx_seq_one_letter_code
_entity_poly.pdbx_strand_id
1 'polypeptide(L)'
;VGHPLIERLGELQPRTADEAHAREGSPPTLLVLPGSRRSEIARLSEDFGGAIMQVRAAMGPVEVVLPVADGREMEVRSAIAGWPIHPTLVHGEAEKFAAFRRARAALAASGTVTLELALSGVPMVVAYKVSKLEEQLKYLIDVPSIVLPNLILGENAIPEFLQKECTPEALA
;
A
#
# COMPACT_ATOMS: atom_id res chain seq x y z
N VAL A 1 -5.53 26.73 0.11
CA VAL A 1 -4.87 26.05 1.23
C VAL A 1 -4.66 24.61 0.79
N GLY A 2 -3.42 24.24 0.44
CA GLY A 2 -3.05 22.91 -0.03
C GLY A 2 -2.76 21.95 1.13
N HIS A 3 -2.75 20.64 0.86
CA HIS A 3 -2.35 19.64 1.84
C HIS A 3 -0.83 19.74 2.09
N PRO A 4 -0.32 19.62 3.33
CA PRO A 4 1.12 19.75 3.65
C PRO A 4 2.04 18.83 2.83
N LEU A 5 1.56 17.69 2.35
CA LEU A 5 2.31 16.77 1.49
C LEU A 5 2.72 17.38 0.12
N ILE A 6 2.05 18.45 -0.33
CA ILE A 6 2.42 19.14 -1.59
C ILE A 6 3.81 19.75 -1.49
N GLU A 7 4.21 20.23 -0.32
CA GLU A 7 5.55 20.77 -0.08
C GLU A 7 6.65 19.71 -0.21
N ARG A 8 6.27 18.42 -0.12
CA ARG A 8 7.16 17.28 -0.19
C ARG A 8 7.19 16.56 -1.55
N LEU A 9 6.54 17.11 -2.57
CA LEU A 9 6.51 16.50 -3.93
C LEU A 9 7.90 16.17 -4.46
N GLY A 10 8.89 17.05 -4.24
CA GLY A 10 10.28 16.82 -4.65
C GLY A 10 10.96 15.64 -3.95
N GLU A 11 10.42 15.14 -2.84
CA GLU A 11 10.92 13.95 -2.16
C GLU A 11 10.20 12.68 -2.63
N LEU A 12 8.93 12.82 -2.99
CA LEU A 12 8.03 11.73 -3.36
C LEU A 12 8.22 11.29 -4.81
N GLN A 13 8.40 12.22 -5.73
CA GLN A 13 8.52 11.92 -7.16
C GLN A 13 9.96 11.54 -7.54
N PRO A 14 10.15 10.74 -8.62
CA PRO A 14 11.46 10.48 -9.18
C PRO A 14 12.20 11.80 -9.49
N ARG A 15 13.44 11.89 -9.03
CA ARG A 15 14.26 13.10 -9.18
C ARG A 15 15.12 13.09 -10.43
N THR A 16 15.34 11.91 -11.00
CA THR A 16 16.18 11.69 -12.18
C THR A 16 15.49 10.75 -13.16
N ALA A 17 15.95 10.77 -14.42
CA ALA A 17 15.48 9.81 -15.41
C ALA A 17 15.79 8.35 -14.99
N ASP A 18 16.91 8.12 -14.32
CA ASP A 18 17.29 6.79 -13.82
C ASP A 18 16.34 6.28 -12.74
N GLU A 19 15.91 7.15 -11.81
CA GLU A 19 14.88 6.79 -10.81
C GLU A 19 13.53 6.48 -11.48
N ALA A 20 13.15 7.23 -12.51
CA ALA A 20 11.93 6.94 -13.28
C ALA A 20 12.04 5.61 -14.03
N HIS A 21 13.17 5.31 -14.67
CA HIS A 21 13.44 4.04 -15.33
C HIS A 21 13.52 2.86 -14.34
N ALA A 22 13.92 3.09 -13.09
CA ALA A 22 13.96 2.04 -12.06
C ALA A 22 12.58 1.41 -11.82
N ARG A 23 11.48 2.15 -12.06
CA ARG A 23 10.12 1.61 -12.01
C ARG A 23 9.84 0.55 -13.05
N GLU A 24 10.53 0.61 -14.19
CA GLU A 24 10.42 -0.34 -15.30
C GLU A 24 11.39 -1.52 -15.17
N GLY A 25 12.19 -1.51 -14.10
CA GLY A 25 13.19 -2.53 -13.81
C GLY A 25 12.62 -3.94 -13.65
N SER A 26 13.48 -4.93 -13.81
CA SER A 26 13.16 -6.34 -13.62
C SER A 26 14.14 -6.96 -12.61
N PRO A 27 13.64 -7.60 -11.54
CA PRO A 27 12.23 -7.79 -11.18
C PRO A 27 11.55 -6.48 -10.78
N PRO A 28 10.23 -6.32 -11.05
CA PRO A 28 9.49 -5.13 -10.64
C PRO A 28 9.40 -5.05 -9.10
N THR A 29 9.46 -3.83 -8.57
CA THR A 29 9.28 -3.57 -7.13
C THR A 29 7.81 -3.38 -6.81
N LEU A 30 7.27 -4.23 -5.95
CA LEU A 30 5.94 -4.14 -5.37
C LEU A 30 6.04 -3.61 -3.92
N LEU A 31 5.42 -2.48 -3.65
CA LEU A 31 5.26 -1.98 -2.28
C LEU A 31 4.11 -2.67 -1.57
N VAL A 32 4.30 -2.97 -0.30
CA VAL A 32 3.24 -3.49 0.56
C VAL A 32 3.17 -2.67 1.84
N LEU A 33 2.03 -2.04 2.06
CA LEU A 33 1.78 -1.13 3.19
C LEU A 33 0.56 -1.60 3.97
N PRO A 34 0.71 -2.57 4.89
CA PRO A 34 -0.41 -3.21 5.59
C PRO A 34 -1.08 -2.33 6.65
N GLY A 35 -0.64 -1.10 6.78
CA GLY A 35 -1.14 -0.12 7.74
C GLY A 35 -0.13 0.22 8.83
N SER A 36 -0.51 1.16 9.68
CA SER A 36 0.30 1.65 10.82
C SER A 36 -0.20 1.15 12.17
N ARG A 37 -1.38 0.54 12.23
CA ARG A 37 -1.97 0.01 13.44
C ARG A 37 -1.84 -1.49 13.51
N ARG A 38 -1.58 -2.04 14.70
CA ARG A 38 -1.49 -3.49 14.93
C ARG A 38 -2.67 -4.26 14.35
N SER A 39 -3.89 -3.73 14.50
CA SER A 39 -5.11 -4.39 14.01
C SER A 39 -5.21 -4.40 12.48
N GLU A 40 -4.74 -3.36 11.81
CA GLU A 40 -4.70 -3.27 10.34
C GLU A 40 -3.71 -4.31 9.79
N ILE A 41 -2.48 -4.30 10.31
CA ILE A 41 -1.41 -5.24 9.94
C ILE A 41 -1.92 -6.69 10.10
N ALA A 42 -2.50 -7.03 11.26
CA ALA A 42 -2.96 -8.38 11.53
C ALA A 42 -4.10 -8.83 10.60
N ARG A 43 -5.00 -7.90 10.18
CA ARG A 43 -6.17 -8.24 9.35
C ARG A 43 -5.87 -8.35 7.87
N LEU A 44 -4.88 -7.59 7.36
CA LEU A 44 -4.58 -7.52 5.93
C LEU A 44 -3.40 -8.41 5.51
N SER A 45 -2.55 -8.83 6.44
CA SER A 45 -1.32 -9.55 6.12
C SER A 45 -1.56 -10.87 5.37
N GLU A 46 -2.57 -11.65 5.73
CA GLU A 46 -2.87 -12.91 5.07
C GLU A 46 -3.29 -12.69 3.62
N ASP A 47 -4.21 -11.74 3.39
CA ASP A 47 -4.69 -11.43 2.03
C ASP A 47 -3.57 -10.84 1.18
N PHE A 48 -2.73 -9.97 1.75
CA PHE A 48 -1.60 -9.40 1.04
C PHE A 48 -0.55 -10.45 0.67
N GLY A 49 -0.25 -11.39 1.58
CA GLY A 49 0.63 -12.52 1.30
C GLY A 49 0.09 -13.39 0.16
N GLY A 50 -1.21 -13.68 0.17
CA GLY A 50 -1.87 -14.41 -0.90
C GLY A 50 -1.87 -13.68 -2.23
N ALA A 51 -2.14 -12.36 -2.24
CA ALA A 51 -2.08 -11.53 -3.45
C ALA A 51 -0.67 -11.50 -4.06
N ILE A 52 0.36 -11.33 -3.24
CA ILE A 52 1.76 -11.37 -3.71
C ILE A 52 2.08 -12.70 -4.41
N MET A 53 1.56 -13.82 -3.88
CA MET A 53 1.74 -15.13 -4.52
C MET A 53 1.12 -15.18 -5.90
N GLN A 54 -0.08 -14.63 -6.06
CA GLN A 54 -0.78 -14.61 -7.35
C GLN A 54 -0.08 -13.70 -8.35
N VAL A 55 0.33 -12.50 -7.92
CA VAL A 55 1.13 -11.59 -8.75
C VAL A 55 2.40 -12.29 -9.23
N ARG A 56 3.12 -12.98 -8.32
CA ARG A 56 4.33 -13.73 -8.67
C ARG A 56 4.06 -14.89 -9.62
N ALA A 57 2.94 -15.59 -9.45
CA ALA A 57 2.56 -16.69 -10.34
C ALA A 57 2.24 -16.20 -11.76
N ALA A 58 1.64 -15.01 -11.87
CA ALA A 58 1.27 -14.41 -13.15
C ALA A 58 2.43 -13.70 -13.86
N MET A 59 3.28 -12.98 -13.12
CA MET A 59 4.30 -12.08 -13.69
C MET A 59 5.74 -12.60 -13.54
N GLY A 60 5.96 -13.65 -12.76
CA GLY A 60 7.31 -14.11 -12.42
C GLY A 60 7.88 -13.42 -11.17
N PRO A 61 9.22 -13.36 -11.02
CA PRO A 61 9.87 -12.77 -9.84
C PRO A 61 9.47 -11.31 -9.61
N VAL A 62 9.15 -10.98 -8.36
CA VAL A 62 8.89 -9.61 -7.89
C VAL A 62 9.74 -9.30 -6.66
N GLU A 63 10.26 -8.11 -6.56
CA GLU A 63 10.87 -7.58 -5.34
C GLU A 63 9.76 -6.99 -4.47
N VAL A 64 9.60 -7.50 -3.25
CA VAL A 64 8.62 -6.98 -2.31
C VAL A 64 9.31 -6.08 -1.29
N VAL A 65 8.88 -4.84 -1.18
CA VAL A 65 9.39 -3.86 -0.22
C VAL A 65 8.27 -3.43 0.71
N LEU A 66 8.52 -3.47 2.01
CA LEU A 66 7.55 -3.16 3.04
C LEU A 66 8.10 -2.06 3.96
N PRO A 67 7.63 -0.81 3.80
CA PRO A 67 7.92 0.25 4.74
C PRO A 67 7.27 -0.02 6.09
N VAL A 68 8.09 -0.02 7.14
CA VAL A 68 7.66 -0.31 8.51
C VAL A 68 7.36 0.99 9.23
N ALA A 69 6.15 1.12 9.76
CA ALA A 69 5.81 2.26 10.63
C ALA A 69 6.56 2.18 11.96
N ASP A 70 6.89 3.33 12.52
CA ASP A 70 7.65 3.42 13.78
C ASP A 70 7.02 2.59 14.90
N GLY A 71 7.87 1.78 15.53
CA GLY A 71 7.47 0.90 16.63
C GLY A 71 6.60 -0.31 16.24
N ARG A 72 6.49 -0.64 14.93
CA ARG A 72 5.65 -1.75 14.44
C ARG A 72 6.43 -2.94 13.89
N GLU A 73 7.74 -2.94 14.03
CA GLU A 73 8.58 -3.97 13.42
C GLU A 73 8.24 -5.39 13.90
N MET A 74 8.01 -5.58 15.20
CA MET A 74 7.66 -6.90 15.73
C MET A 74 6.33 -7.41 15.19
N GLU A 75 5.31 -6.55 15.14
CA GLU A 75 4.00 -6.89 14.59
C GLU A 75 4.09 -7.22 13.11
N VAL A 76 4.84 -6.44 12.34
CA VAL A 76 5.07 -6.70 10.92
C VAL A 76 5.78 -8.03 10.72
N ARG A 77 6.92 -8.27 11.38
CA ARG A 77 7.67 -9.53 11.29
C ARG A 77 6.82 -10.74 11.64
N SER A 78 6.02 -10.63 12.71
CA SER A 78 5.10 -11.70 13.10
C SER A 78 4.02 -11.96 12.04
N ALA A 79 3.47 -10.89 11.46
CA ALA A 79 2.40 -10.98 10.48
C ALA A 79 2.87 -11.57 9.13
N ILE A 80 4.11 -11.28 8.72
CA ILE A 80 4.70 -11.77 7.47
C ILE A 80 5.46 -13.09 7.60
N ALA A 81 5.55 -13.66 8.81
CA ALA A 81 6.35 -14.87 9.06
C ALA A 81 5.91 -16.08 8.21
N GLY A 82 4.62 -16.15 7.86
CA GLY A 82 4.05 -17.18 6.99
C GLY A 82 4.06 -16.83 5.50
N TRP A 83 4.61 -15.70 5.10
CA TRP A 83 4.62 -15.31 3.71
C TRP A 83 5.64 -16.13 2.92
N PRO A 84 5.30 -16.52 1.69
CA PRO A 84 6.21 -17.32 0.85
C PRO A 84 7.36 -16.50 0.25
N ILE A 85 7.30 -15.18 0.39
CA ILE A 85 8.34 -14.22 -0.01
C ILE A 85 8.68 -13.38 1.22
N HIS A 86 9.97 -13.24 1.51
CA HIS A 86 10.43 -12.36 2.56
C HIS A 86 10.63 -10.94 1.99
N PRO A 87 9.77 -9.97 2.38
CA PRO A 87 9.93 -8.60 1.92
C PRO A 87 11.17 -7.94 2.52
N THR A 88 11.76 -7.02 1.76
CA THR A 88 12.76 -6.10 2.29
C THR A 88 12.06 -5.07 3.16
N LEU A 89 12.36 -5.06 4.46
CA LEU A 89 11.83 -4.08 5.39
C LEU A 89 12.66 -2.79 5.29
N VAL A 90 12.00 -1.66 5.14
CA VAL A 90 12.63 -0.33 5.11
C VAL A 90 12.08 0.56 6.21
N HIS A 91 12.94 1.41 6.79
CA HIS A 91 12.63 2.19 7.97
C HIS A 91 12.85 3.68 7.73
N GLY A 92 12.03 4.48 8.35
CA GLY A 92 12.10 5.94 8.25
C GLY A 92 11.61 6.48 6.91
N GLU A 93 11.40 7.78 6.88
CA GLU A 93 10.77 8.43 5.72
C GLU A 93 11.68 8.43 4.48
N ALA A 94 12.97 8.61 4.64
CA ALA A 94 13.91 8.68 3.52
C ALA A 94 13.93 7.37 2.71
N GLU A 95 13.99 6.22 3.40
CA GLU A 95 13.95 4.90 2.74
C GLU A 95 12.56 4.59 2.19
N LYS A 96 11.49 4.96 2.91
CA LYS A 96 10.12 4.85 2.43
C LYS A 96 9.94 5.58 1.10
N PHE A 97 10.36 6.83 1.00
CA PHE A 97 10.22 7.62 -0.23
C PHE A 97 11.15 7.13 -1.35
N ALA A 98 12.35 6.66 -1.02
CA ALA A 98 13.21 6.00 -1.99
C ALA A 98 12.54 4.74 -2.58
N ALA A 99 11.85 3.95 -1.74
CA ALA A 99 11.07 2.81 -2.20
C ALA A 99 9.88 3.25 -3.08
N PHE A 100 9.17 4.34 -2.74
CA PHE A 100 8.07 4.88 -3.56
C PHE A 100 8.55 5.30 -4.95
N ARG A 101 9.71 5.97 -5.04
CA ARG A 101 10.26 6.42 -6.34
C ARG A 101 10.56 5.29 -7.30
N ARG A 102 10.92 4.09 -6.81
CA ARG A 102 11.24 2.91 -7.64
C ARG A 102 10.10 1.90 -7.78
N ALA A 103 9.00 2.09 -7.07
CA ALA A 103 7.91 1.14 -7.06
C ALA A 103 7.14 1.09 -8.38
N ARG A 104 6.86 -0.12 -8.86
CA ARG A 104 5.99 -0.39 -10.03
C ARG A 104 4.52 -0.26 -9.66
N ALA A 105 4.15 -0.80 -8.49
CA ALA A 105 2.81 -0.76 -7.95
C ALA A 105 2.82 -0.91 -6.43
N ALA A 106 1.67 -0.71 -5.79
CA ALA A 106 1.52 -0.87 -4.36
C ALA A 106 0.22 -1.59 -3.96
N LEU A 107 0.31 -2.43 -2.92
CA LEU A 107 -0.81 -2.90 -2.12
C LEU A 107 -0.83 -2.10 -0.82
N ALA A 108 -1.88 -1.34 -0.56
CA ALA A 108 -1.90 -0.43 0.58
C ALA A 108 -3.17 -0.58 1.42
N ALA A 109 -3.02 -0.49 2.74
CA ALA A 109 -4.15 -0.21 3.62
C ALA A 109 -4.65 1.22 3.39
N SER A 110 -5.96 1.44 3.52
CA SER A 110 -6.53 2.79 3.45
C SER A 110 -5.97 3.68 4.56
N GLY A 111 -5.57 4.91 4.19
CA GLY A 111 -5.01 5.90 5.10
C GLY A 111 -4.28 7.02 4.34
N THR A 112 -3.59 7.88 5.07
CA THR A 112 -2.82 9.01 4.49
C THR A 112 -1.75 8.57 3.49
N VAL A 113 -1.22 7.35 3.63
CA VAL A 113 -0.22 6.79 2.73
C VAL A 113 -0.73 6.65 1.29
N THR A 114 -2.04 6.51 1.07
CA THR A 114 -2.62 6.47 -0.28
C THR A 114 -2.43 7.80 -1.01
N LEU A 115 -2.48 8.93 -0.29
CA LEU A 115 -2.18 10.24 -0.87
C LEU A 115 -0.70 10.38 -1.18
N GLU A 116 0.20 9.90 -0.31
CA GLU A 116 1.64 9.89 -0.58
C GLU A 116 1.96 9.08 -1.84
N LEU A 117 1.37 7.89 -1.99
CA LEU A 117 1.53 7.04 -3.17
C LEU A 117 1.00 7.71 -4.45
N ALA A 118 -0.18 8.34 -4.37
CA ALA A 118 -0.77 9.07 -5.50
C ALA A 118 0.13 10.22 -5.94
N LEU A 119 0.64 11.03 -5.00
CA LEU A 119 1.58 12.12 -5.28
C LEU A 119 2.93 11.61 -5.82
N SER A 120 3.32 10.39 -5.44
CA SER A 120 4.51 9.72 -6.00
C SER A 120 4.27 9.14 -7.40
N GLY A 121 3.03 9.15 -7.89
CA GLY A 121 2.65 8.53 -9.16
C GLY A 121 2.78 7.01 -9.14
N VAL A 122 2.58 6.36 -8.00
CA VAL A 122 2.61 4.90 -7.85
C VAL A 122 1.19 4.34 -8.01
N PRO A 123 0.92 3.53 -9.04
CA PRO A 123 -0.34 2.80 -9.14
C PRO A 123 -0.56 1.93 -7.90
N MET A 124 -1.79 1.88 -7.39
CA MET A 124 -2.06 1.14 -6.18
C MET A 124 -3.42 0.46 -6.19
N VAL A 125 -3.52 -0.59 -5.40
CA VAL A 125 -4.77 -1.21 -4.96
C VAL A 125 -4.90 -0.99 -3.46
N VAL A 126 -6.07 -0.55 -3.01
CA VAL A 126 -6.30 -0.21 -1.61
C VAL A 126 -7.25 -1.22 -0.97
N ALA A 127 -6.83 -1.75 0.18
CA ALA A 127 -7.60 -2.68 0.98
C ALA A 127 -7.98 -2.07 2.33
N TYR A 128 -9.16 -2.43 2.84
CA TYR A 128 -9.60 -1.99 4.15
C TYR A 128 -10.44 -3.05 4.86
N LYS A 129 -9.97 -3.48 6.02
CA LYS A 129 -10.69 -4.41 6.91
C LYS A 129 -10.82 -3.81 8.32
N VAL A 130 -12.04 -3.75 8.81
CA VAL A 130 -12.36 -3.36 10.19
C VAL A 130 -12.93 -4.53 10.98
N SER A 131 -13.05 -4.37 12.29
CA SER A 131 -13.74 -5.37 13.11
C SER A 131 -15.24 -5.43 12.79
N LYS A 132 -15.87 -6.57 13.08
CA LYS A 132 -17.33 -6.74 12.90
C LYS A 132 -18.14 -5.66 13.65
N LEU A 133 -17.64 -5.17 14.75
CA LEU A 133 -18.30 -4.12 15.53
C LEU A 133 -18.18 -2.76 14.83
N GLU A 134 -17.01 -2.43 14.29
CA GLU A 134 -16.78 -1.22 13.51
C GLU A 134 -17.54 -1.24 12.18
N GLU A 135 -17.72 -2.42 11.59
CA GLU A 135 -18.51 -2.62 10.37
C GLU A 135 -19.98 -2.23 10.58
N GLN A 136 -20.57 -2.55 11.73
CA GLN A 136 -21.94 -2.16 12.06
C GLN A 136 -22.11 -0.64 12.18
N LEU A 137 -21.08 0.06 12.64
CA LEU A 137 -21.10 1.52 12.73
C LEU A 137 -20.94 2.20 11.37
N LYS A 138 -20.33 1.53 10.38
CA LYS A 138 -20.17 2.07 9.01
C LYS A 138 -21.49 2.24 8.26
N TYR A 139 -22.52 1.45 8.55
CA TYR A 139 -23.85 1.66 7.97
C TYR A 139 -24.48 3.01 8.33
N LEU A 140 -23.87 3.75 9.26
CA LEU A 140 -24.29 5.10 9.64
C LEU A 140 -23.56 6.22 8.88
N ILE A 141 -22.53 5.86 8.09
CA ILE A 141 -21.70 6.83 7.36
C ILE A 141 -21.69 6.43 5.89
N ASP A 142 -22.47 7.10 5.09
CA ASP A 142 -22.49 6.95 3.63
C ASP A 142 -21.38 7.83 3.03
N VAL A 143 -20.21 7.24 2.81
CA VAL A 143 -19.08 7.90 2.12
C VAL A 143 -18.82 7.22 0.78
N PRO A 144 -18.64 8.00 -0.31
CA PRO A 144 -18.48 7.45 -1.65
C PRO A 144 -17.15 6.66 -1.84
N SER A 145 -16.15 6.90 -1.02
CA SER A 145 -14.86 6.21 -1.03
C SER A 145 -14.16 6.31 0.32
N ILE A 146 -13.31 5.34 0.63
CA ILE A 146 -12.40 5.37 1.78
C ILE A 146 -10.98 5.78 1.40
N VAL A 147 -10.74 6.05 0.13
CA VAL A 147 -9.44 6.44 -0.41
C VAL A 147 -9.40 7.93 -0.63
N LEU A 148 -8.53 8.64 0.10
CA LEU A 148 -8.42 10.09 0.02
C LEU A 148 -8.24 10.64 -1.40
N PRO A 149 -7.36 10.09 -2.26
CA PRO A 149 -7.28 10.51 -3.64
C PRO A 149 -8.60 10.42 -4.41
N ASN A 150 -9.39 9.34 -4.25
CA ASN A 150 -10.69 9.19 -4.89
C ASN A 150 -11.67 10.28 -4.44
N LEU A 151 -11.69 10.60 -3.14
CA LEU A 151 -12.52 11.68 -2.60
C LEU A 151 -12.12 13.05 -3.15
N ILE A 152 -10.81 13.30 -3.34
CA ILE A 152 -10.31 14.56 -3.90
C ILE A 152 -10.65 14.69 -5.38
N LEU A 153 -10.53 13.59 -6.13
CA LEU A 153 -10.84 13.54 -7.57
C LEU A 153 -12.35 13.54 -7.85
N GLY A 154 -13.16 13.10 -6.88
CA GLY A 154 -14.60 12.92 -7.05
C GLY A 154 -14.97 11.71 -7.92
N GLU A 155 -14.03 10.79 -8.10
CA GLU A 155 -14.20 9.55 -8.89
C GLU A 155 -13.36 8.41 -8.29
N ASN A 156 -13.78 7.16 -8.53
CA ASN A 156 -13.07 5.96 -8.07
C ASN A 156 -11.93 5.57 -9.05
N ALA A 157 -10.92 6.43 -9.17
CA ALA A 157 -9.76 6.20 -10.02
C ALA A 157 -8.82 5.11 -9.47
N ILE A 158 -8.81 4.91 -8.15
CA ILE A 158 -8.00 3.90 -7.47
C ILE A 158 -8.92 2.78 -7.01
N PRO A 159 -8.65 1.51 -7.42
CA PRO A 159 -9.40 0.35 -6.94
C PRO A 159 -9.34 0.23 -5.42
N GLU A 160 -10.50 0.06 -4.78
CA GLU A 160 -10.63 -0.13 -3.35
C GLU A 160 -11.47 -1.37 -3.05
N PHE A 161 -10.99 -2.21 -2.15
CA PHE A 161 -11.65 -3.42 -1.72
C PHE A 161 -11.90 -3.37 -0.21
N LEU A 162 -13.14 -3.66 0.18
CA LEU A 162 -13.59 -3.54 1.56
C LEU A 162 -14.03 -4.90 2.10
N GLN A 163 -13.62 -5.18 3.33
CA GLN A 163 -14.12 -6.32 4.11
C GLN A 163 -14.02 -7.64 3.33
N LYS A 164 -15.13 -8.20 2.89
CA LYS A 164 -15.22 -9.48 2.18
C LYS A 164 -14.66 -9.43 0.75
N GLU A 165 -14.58 -8.24 0.17
CA GLU A 165 -13.98 -8.03 -1.16
C GLU A 165 -12.45 -8.06 -1.12
N CYS A 166 -11.86 -7.87 0.09
CA CYS A 166 -10.42 -8.02 0.27
C CYS A 166 -10.06 -9.51 0.22
N THR A 167 -9.95 -10.06 -0.97
CA THR A 167 -9.44 -11.42 -1.20
C THR A 167 -8.11 -11.37 -1.94
N PRO A 168 -7.25 -12.37 -1.81
CA PRO A 168 -6.00 -12.45 -2.57
C PRO A 168 -6.19 -12.27 -4.07
N GLU A 169 -7.27 -12.85 -4.62
CA GLU A 169 -7.62 -12.78 -6.04
C GLU A 169 -7.99 -11.38 -6.51
N ALA A 170 -8.74 -10.66 -5.68
CA ALA A 170 -9.18 -9.30 -6.01
C ALA A 170 -8.05 -8.26 -5.88
N LEU A 171 -7.08 -8.54 -5.00
CA LEU A 171 -5.97 -7.65 -4.71
C LEU A 171 -4.76 -7.87 -5.64
N ALA A 172 -4.68 -9.00 -6.35
CA ALA A 172 -3.62 -9.34 -7.29
C ALA A 172 -3.86 -8.78 -8.69
#